data_d019a4b1642d8eaa281265b949086e11
#
_entry.id   d019a4b1642d8eaa281265b949086e11
#
_cell.length_a   1.000
_cell.length_b   1.000
_cell.length_c   1.000
_cell.angle_alpha   90.00
_cell.angle_beta   90.00
_cell.angle_gamma   90.00
#
_symmetry.space_group_name_H-M   'P 1'
#
loop_
_entity.id
_entity.type
_entity.pdbx_description
1 polymer ?
#
loop_
_entity_poly.entity_id
_entity_poly.type
_entity_poly.pdbx_seq_one_letter_code
_entity_poly.pdbx_strand_id
1 'polypeptide(L)' 'MGGKTDVVKGRIKEAAGALTGNDKLRAEGKTDQAVGKTKQAVQKAADTVKKTVKKVRG' A
#
# COMPACT_ATOMS: atom_id res chain seq x y z
N MET A 1 6.48 -3.76 -5.74
CA MET A 1 5.37 -4.63 -6.10
C MET A 1 4.38 -4.88 -4.98
N GLY A 2 4.84 -5.08 -3.75
CA GLY A 2 3.97 -5.36 -2.62
C GLY A 2 2.91 -4.30 -2.36
N GLY A 3 3.25 -3.01 -2.50
CA GLY A 3 2.33 -1.94 -2.18
C GLY A 3 1.07 -1.93 -3.04
N LYS A 4 1.23 -2.03 -4.36
CA LYS A 4 0.10 -2.02 -5.29
C LYS A 4 -0.76 -3.27 -5.13
N THR A 5 -0.13 -4.43 -4.98
CA THR A 5 -0.82 -5.69 -4.78
C THR A 5 -1.59 -5.67 -3.46
N ASP A 6 -0.98 -5.14 -2.39
CA ASP A 6 -1.64 -5.03 -1.08
C ASP A 6 -2.87 -4.14 -1.15
N VAL A 7 -2.81 -3.02 -1.88
CA VAL A 7 -3.96 -2.14 -2.05
C VAL A 7 -5.10 -2.85 -2.78
N VAL A 8 -4.80 -3.56 -3.87
CA VAL A 8 -5.80 -4.30 -4.63
C VAL A 8 -6.44 -5.40 -3.78
N LYS A 9 -5.63 -6.19 -3.08
CA LYS A 9 -6.14 -7.22 -2.17
C LYS A 9 -7.01 -6.61 -1.08
N GLY A 10 -6.59 -5.48 -0.51
CA GLY A 10 -7.34 -4.79 0.51
C GLY A 10 -8.70 -4.33 0.02
N ARG A 11 -8.77 -3.79 -1.19
CA ARG A 11 -10.04 -3.37 -1.78
C ARG A 11 -10.98 -4.55 -2.01
N ILE A 12 -10.45 -5.67 -2.47
CA ILE A 12 -11.24 -6.88 -2.67
C ILE A 12 -11.80 -7.38 -1.33
N LYS A 13 -10.96 -7.43 -0.30
CA LYS A 13 -11.40 -7.85 1.05
C LYS A 13 -12.44 -6.91 1.62
N GLU A 14 -12.23 -5.61 1.48
CA GLU A 14 -13.17 -4.61 1.98
C GLU A 14 -14.53 -4.74 1.29
N ALA A 15 -14.53 -4.89 -0.03
CA ALA A 15 -15.75 -5.05 -0.80
C ALA A 15 -16.47 -6.36 -0.42
N ALA A 16 -15.75 -7.46 -0.32
CA ALA A 16 -16.31 -8.74 0.09
C ALA A 16 -16.88 -8.66 1.50
N GLY A 17 -16.17 -8.01 2.41
CA GLY A 17 -16.63 -7.81 3.78
C GLY A 17 -17.91 -6.98 3.84
N ALA A 18 -18.00 -5.92 3.03
CA ALA A 18 -19.18 -5.07 2.97
C ALA A 18 -20.40 -5.84 2.42
N LEU A 19 -20.18 -6.65 1.37
CA LEU A 19 -21.25 -7.41 0.75
C LEU A 19 -21.80 -8.53 1.65
N THR A 20 -20.94 -9.12 2.47
CA THR A 20 -21.32 -10.24 3.33
C THR A 20 -21.59 -9.82 4.77
N GLY A 21 -21.44 -8.54 5.08
CA GLY A 21 -21.59 -8.05 6.45
C GLY A 21 -20.47 -8.50 7.39
N ASN A 22 -19.33 -8.88 6.85
CA ASN A 22 -18.19 -9.34 7.65
C ASN A 22 -17.27 -8.18 8.00
N ASP A 23 -17.47 -7.60 9.18
CA ASP A 23 -16.71 -6.43 9.63
C ASP A 23 -15.22 -6.71 9.78
N LYS A 24 -14.85 -7.92 10.18
CA LYS A 24 -13.46 -8.31 10.34
C LYS A 24 -12.73 -8.31 8.99
N LEU A 25 -13.35 -8.87 7.97
CA LEU A 25 -12.79 -8.91 6.63
C LEU A 25 -12.66 -7.49 6.06
N ARG A 26 -13.65 -6.67 6.32
CA ARG A 26 -13.65 -5.27 5.91
C ARG A 26 -12.48 -4.51 6.56
N ALA A 27 -12.26 -4.71 7.85
CA ALA A 27 -11.16 -4.10 8.59
C ALA A 27 -9.80 -4.59 8.07
N GLU A 28 -9.67 -5.88 7.76
CA GLU A 28 -8.47 -6.43 7.17
C GLU A 28 -8.17 -5.79 5.82
N GLY A 29 -9.20 -5.58 5.01
CA GLY A 29 -9.05 -4.91 3.71
C GLY A 29 -8.54 -3.48 3.86
N LYS A 30 -9.05 -2.75 4.83
CA LYS A 30 -8.58 -1.38 5.10
C LYS A 30 -7.13 -1.38 5.59
N THR A 31 -6.75 -2.34 6.43
CA THR A 31 -5.39 -2.49 6.92
C THR A 31 -4.43 -2.78 5.77
N ASP A 32 -4.81 -3.70 4.88
CA ASP A 32 -3.99 -4.04 3.71
C ASP A 32 -3.77 -2.82 2.82
N GLN A 33 -4.80 -2.01 2.62
CA GLN A 33 -4.69 -0.78 1.84
C GLN A 33 -3.73 0.22 2.50
N ALA A 34 -3.83 0.39 3.81
CA ALA A 34 -2.94 1.27 4.55
C ALA A 34 -1.48 0.81 4.46
N VAL A 35 -1.24 -0.49 4.63
CA VAL A 35 0.09 -1.07 4.51
C VAL A 35 0.63 -0.86 3.10
N GLY A 36 -0.18 -1.12 2.08
CA GLY A 36 0.22 -0.94 0.69
C GLY A 36 0.60 0.50 0.38
N LYS A 37 -0.20 1.46 0.84
CA LYS A 37 0.09 2.88 0.64
C LYS A 37 1.37 3.29 1.36
N THR A 38 1.59 2.79 2.57
CA THR A 38 2.81 3.06 3.32
C THR A 38 4.04 2.52 2.57
N LYS A 39 3.96 1.31 2.05
CA LYS A 39 5.05 0.72 1.25
C LYS A 39 5.37 1.56 0.03
N GLN A 40 4.35 2.02 -0.68
CA GLN A 40 4.53 2.89 -1.84
C GLN A 40 5.19 4.21 -1.47
N ALA A 41 4.78 4.82 -0.37
CA ALA A 41 5.36 6.07 0.10
C ALA A 41 6.83 5.91 0.49
N VAL A 42 7.17 4.83 1.19
CA VAL A 42 8.56 4.54 1.58
C VAL A 42 9.42 4.31 0.36
N GLN A 43 8.94 3.54 -0.61
CA GLN A 43 9.69 3.27 -1.83
C GLN A 43 9.92 4.55 -2.64
N LYS A 44 8.91 5.40 -2.72
CA LYS A 44 9.01 6.66 -3.44
C LYS A 44 10.01 7.60 -2.76
N ALA A 45 10.00 7.67 -1.44
CA ALA A 45 10.96 8.46 -0.68
C ALA A 45 12.39 7.94 -0.88
N ALA A 46 12.58 6.63 -0.85
CA ALA A 46 13.89 6.00 -1.08
C ALA A 46 14.41 6.31 -2.48
N ASP A 47 13.55 6.24 -3.49
CA ASP A 47 13.93 6.57 -4.86
C ASP A 47 14.34 8.03 -5.00
N THR A 48 13.63 8.93 -4.34
CA THR A 48 13.95 10.35 -4.34
C THR A 48 15.32 10.62 -3.69
N VAL A 49 15.59 9.97 -2.56
CA VAL A 49 16.88 10.09 -1.87
C VAL A 49 18.01 9.57 -2.77
N LYS A 50 17.82 8.43 -3.41
CA LYS A 50 18.80 7.87 -4.34
C LYS A 50 19.12 8.84 -5.48
N LYS A 51 18.09 9.42 -6.06
CA LYS A 51 18.26 10.39 -7.15
C LYS A 51 19.02 11.62 -6.69
N THR A 52 18.68 12.14 -5.51
CA THR A 52 19.34 13.32 -4.94
C THR A 52 20.82 13.05 -4.67
N VAL A 53 21.14 11.91 -4.04
CA VAL A 53 22.52 11.53 -3.76
C VAL A 53 23.33 11.39 -5.04
N LYS A 54 22.75 10.72 -6.04
CA LYS A 54 23.39 10.52 -7.33
C LYS A 54 23.68 11.85 -8.02
N LYS A 55 22.74 12.78 -7.94
CA LYS A 55 22.87 14.10 -8.54
C LYS A 55 23.96 14.92 -7.87
N VAL A 56 24.06 14.85 -6.55
CA VAL A 56 25.08 15.57 -5.77
C VAL A 56 26.49 15.01 -6.06
N ARG A 57 26.60 13.71 -6.26
CA ARG A 57 27.87 13.06 -6.56
C ARG A 57 28.34 13.28 -7.99
N GLY A 58 27.41 13.43 -8.86
CA GLY A 58 27.70 13.42 -10.26
C GLY A 58 27.93 14.70 -10.90
#